data_ec435948c7a00f9230765037a14d2aa8
#
_entry.id   ec435948c7a00f9230765037a14d2aa8
#
_cell.length_a   1.000
_cell.length_b   1.000
_cell.length_c   1.000
_cell.angle_alpha   90.00
_cell.angle_beta   90.00
_cell.angle_gamma   90.00
#
_symmetry.space_group_name_H-M   'P 1'
#
loop_
_entity.id
_entity.type
_entity.pdbx_description
1 polymer ?
#
loop_
_entity_poly.entity_id
_entity_poly.type
_entity_poly.pdbx_seq_one_letter_code
_entity_poly.pdbx_strand_id
1 'polypeptide(L)'
;MRNKLLLGALLPALFAVAVIGLPGAPSAEGMKVISDKTVTGFKFPESVAYDPAGQVLYVSEFGSELKPTEKDGQGRISKVSLDGKVLEERFLPAAGQTLNKPKGIWVAGSRLWVTDIDSLWVFDTGTREGRRIELPGIQFANDPTIVGGAVFVSDNRGDQLYRVTPADFLAAGVEPEVVVVAGGKAINPNGLYPGADGSLLMVGFKSDTEARGIYTMMPGGEAKALAEGIGRLDGIYQAKSGDLLVTDWDSGSLNLWSEKAGLQKLAADFGGPADFTVVPNDAGILVVVPDLVKSELRLIQLSE
;
A
#
# COMPACT_ATOMS: atom_id res chain seq x y z
N MET A 1 66.94 69.83 -18.98
CA MET A 1 67.20 68.77 -17.97
C MET A 1 66.05 67.80 -18.09
N ARG A 2 66.29 66.54 -18.55
CA ARG A 2 65.28 65.56 -18.95
C ARG A 2 65.04 64.56 -17.80
N ASN A 3 63.84 64.59 -17.29
CA ASN A 3 63.40 63.52 -16.32
C ASN A 3 62.95 62.28 -17.10
N LYS A 4 63.57 61.16 -16.83
CA LYS A 4 63.17 59.84 -17.30
C LYS A 4 62.17 59.22 -16.27
N LEU A 5 60.97 58.99 -16.70
CA LEU A 5 60.01 58.18 -15.98
C LEU A 5 60.35 56.67 -16.23
N LEU A 6 60.55 55.95 -15.15
CA LEU A 6 60.57 54.51 -15.16
C LEU A 6 59.17 53.92 -15.04
N LEU A 7 58.69 53.27 -16.07
CA LEU A 7 57.47 52.43 -16.04
C LEU A 7 57.75 51.07 -15.40
N GLY A 8 57.21 50.85 -14.21
CA GLY A 8 57.21 49.55 -13.58
C GLY A 8 56.04 48.71 -14.11
N ALA A 9 56.34 47.56 -14.72
CA ALA A 9 55.34 46.60 -15.16
C ALA A 9 54.86 45.75 -13.97
N LEU A 10 53.60 45.87 -13.60
CA LEU A 10 52.92 44.90 -12.69
C LEU A 10 52.45 43.71 -13.51
N LEU A 11 52.96 42.51 -13.17
CA LEU A 11 52.40 41.23 -13.61
C LEU A 11 51.18 40.89 -12.73
N PRO A 12 50.04 40.49 -13.30
CA PRO A 12 48.94 39.97 -12.51
C PRO A 12 49.25 38.53 -12.08
N ALA A 13 49.21 38.30 -10.77
CA ALA A 13 49.26 36.94 -10.21
C ALA A 13 47.89 36.27 -10.46
N LEU A 14 47.90 35.20 -11.27
CA LEU A 14 46.73 34.31 -11.41
C LEU A 14 46.65 33.46 -10.16
N PHE A 15 45.65 33.71 -9.34
CA PHE A 15 45.19 32.79 -8.30
C PHE A 15 44.35 31.69 -8.95
N ALA A 16 44.87 30.45 -9.06
CA ALA A 16 44.10 29.26 -9.40
C ALA A 16 43.29 28.89 -8.16
N VAL A 17 41.96 29.13 -8.18
CA VAL A 17 41.04 28.58 -7.19
C VAL A 17 40.81 27.09 -7.51
N ALA A 18 41.45 26.25 -6.72
CA ALA A 18 41.12 24.81 -6.74
C ALA A 18 39.70 24.64 -6.20
N VAL A 19 38.75 24.33 -7.08
CA VAL A 19 37.43 23.87 -6.68
C VAL A 19 37.60 22.46 -6.14
N ILE A 20 37.67 22.33 -4.81
CA ILE A 20 37.58 21.04 -4.14
C ILE A 20 36.10 20.64 -4.31
N GLY A 21 35.85 19.74 -5.24
CA GLY A 21 34.54 19.09 -5.37
C GLY A 21 34.21 18.40 -4.04
N LEU A 22 33.15 18.85 -3.37
CA LEU A 22 32.56 18.12 -2.27
C LEU A 22 32.22 16.71 -2.78
N PRO A 23 32.53 15.63 -2.03
CA PRO A 23 32.07 14.31 -2.40
C PRO A 23 30.54 14.40 -2.55
N GLY A 24 30.05 14.05 -3.74
CA GLY A 24 28.63 13.96 -3.99
C GLY A 24 28.01 13.06 -2.91
N ALA A 25 26.89 13.50 -2.34
CA ALA A 25 26.11 12.63 -1.47
C ALA A 25 25.95 11.28 -2.20
N PRO A 26 26.07 10.14 -1.49
CA PRO A 26 25.87 8.85 -2.13
C PRO A 26 24.52 8.90 -2.84
N SER A 27 24.50 8.64 -4.14
CA SER A 27 23.26 8.40 -4.86
C SER A 27 22.59 7.26 -4.11
N ALA A 28 21.37 7.46 -3.62
CA ALA A 28 20.59 6.38 -3.05
C ALA A 28 20.56 5.28 -4.12
N GLU A 29 21.31 4.20 -3.91
CA GLU A 29 21.16 3.00 -4.71
C GLU A 29 19.73 2.55 -4.45
N GLY A 30 18.85 2.65 -5.45
CA GLY A 30 17.46 2.27 -5.32
C GLY A 30 17.35 0.81 -4.86
N MET A 31 16.24 0.47 -4.23
CA MET A 31 15.93 -0.90 -3.82
C MET A 31 16.22 -1.88 -4.95
N LYS A 32 16.88 -3.01 -4.62
CA LYS A 32 17.21 -4.07 -5.58
C LYS A 32 16.55 -5.36 -5.18
N VAL A 33 16.03 -6.08 -6.17
CA VAL A 33 15.49 -7.43 -5.95
C VAL A 33 16.63 -8.39 -5.67
N ILE A 34 16.62 -9.01 -4.48
CA ILE A 34 17.57 -10.05 -4.06
C ILE A 34 17.04 -11.42 -4.45
N SER A 35 15.75 -11.67 -4.24
CA SER A 35 15.08 -12.90 -4.62
C SER A 35 13.60 -12.66 -4.89
N ASP A 36 13.01 -13.54 -5.68
CA ASP A 36 11.61 -13.54 -6.04
C ASP A 36 11.11 -15.00 -6.10
N LYS A 37 10.19 -15.34 -5.20
CA LYS A 37 9.67 -16.69 -5.04
C LYS A 37 8.16 -16.68 -5.19
N THR A 38 7.62 -17.58 -6.01
CA THR A 38 6.19 -17.82 -6.14
C THR A 38 5.74 -18.92 -5.17
N VAL A 39 4.59 -18.70 -4.53
CA VAL A 39 3.91 -19.66 -3.67
C VAL A 39 2.47 -19.80 -4.13
N THR A 40 2.06 -21.04 -4.39
CA THR A 40 0.72 -21.38 -4.89
C THR A 40 -0.14 -22.01 -3.79
N GLY A 41 -1.42 -22.28 -4.08
CA GLY A 41 -2.36 -22.91 -3.16
C GLY A 41 -3.41 -21.98 -2.60
N PHE A 42 -3.43 -20.72 -3.05
CA PHE A 42 -4.45 -19.73 -2.71
C PHE A 42 -5.62 -19.76 -3.69
N LYS A 43 -6.71 -19.10 -3.31
CA LYS A 43 -7.93 -19.02 -4.12
C LYS A 43 -8.33 -17.58 -4.35
N PHE A 44 -7.76 -16.99 -5.39
CA PHE A 44 -7.91 -15.57 -5.71
C PHE A 44 -7.57 -14.66 -4.53
N PRO A 45 -6.29 -14.66 -4.08
CA PRO A 45 -5.82 -13.80 -3.00
C PRO A 45 -5.82 -12.34 -3.44
N GLU A 46 -6.32 -11.46 -2.58
CA GLU A 46 -6.48 -10.05 -2.95
C GLU A 46 -5.63 -9.11 -2.09
N SER A 47 -5.48 -9.38 -0.79
CA SER A 47 -4.64 -8.56 0.08
C SER A 47 -3.87 -9.43 1.07
N VAL A 48 -2.75 -8.89 1.54
CA VAL A 48 -1.92 -9.52 2.59
C VAL A 48 -1.60 -8.50 3.66
N ALA A 49 -1.77 -8.89 4.93
CA ALA A 49 -1.34 -8.09 6.08
C ALA A 49 -0.33 -8.86 6.94
N TYR A 50 0.74 -8.19 7.36
CA TYR A 50 1.75 -8.74 8.26
C TYR A 50 1.39 -8.46 9.71
N ASP A 51 1.34 -9.50 10.54
CA ASP A 51 1.23 -9.42 12.00
C ASP A 51 2.62 -9.56 12.63
N PRO A 52 3.23 -8.45 13.09
CA PRO A 52 4.56 -8.50 13.70
C PRO A 52 4.58 -9.20 15.07
N ALA A 53 3.45 -9.26 15.79
CA ALA A 53 3.38 -9.94 17.08
C ALA A 53 3.32 -11.46 16.90
N GLY A 54 2.53 -11.92 15.93
CA GLY A 54 2.39 -13.34 15.61
C GLY A 54 3.46 -13.87 14.67
N GLN A 55 4.26 -13.02 14.03
CA GLN A 55 5.21 -13.36 12.97
C GLN A 55 4.55 -14.19 11.86
N VAL A 56 3.36 -13.74 11.43
CA VAL A 56 2.54 -14.40 10.42
C VAL A 56 1.97 -13.39 9.44
N LEU A 57 1.48 -13.92 8.33
CA LEU A 57 0.71 -13.19 7.34
C LEU A 57 -0.76 -13.61 7.44
N TYR A 58 -1.66 -12.66 7.25
CA TYR A 58 -3.05 -12.91 6.92
C TYR A 58 -3.27 -12.61 5.44
N VAL A 59 -4.02 -13.46 4.75
CA VAL A 59 -4.28 -13.34 3.31
C VAL A 59 -5.78 -13.38 3.10
N SER A 60 -6.35 -12.35 2.51
CA SER A 60 -7.75 -12.35 2.08
C SER A 60 -7.88 -13.10 0.74
N GLU A 61 -8.91 -13.95 0.65
CA GLU A 61 -9.16 -14.76 -0.54
C GLU A 61 -10.64 -14.73 -0.92
N PHE A 62 -10.93 -14.59 -2.21
CA PHE A 62 -12.32 -14.59 -2.72
C PHE A 62 -13.00 -15.97 -2.67
N GLY A 63 -12.23 -17.05 -2.57
CA GLY A 63 -12.74 -18.40 -2.60
C GLY A 63 -12.74 -19.02 -4.00
N SER A 64 -13.81 -19.69 -4.40
CA SER A 64 -13.79 -20.56 -5.60
C SER A 64 -13.77 -19.82 -6.94
N GLU A 65 -14.22 -18.56 -6.99
CA GLU A 65 -14.43 -17.84 -8.24
C GLU A 65 -13.97 -16.38 -8.16
N LEU A 66 -13.39 -15.88 -9.25
CA LEU A 66 -13.03 -14.47 -9.42
C LEU A 66 -14.27 -13.66 -9.80
N LYS A 67 -15.15 -13.46 -8.84
CA LYS A 67 -16.37 -12.66 -8.97
C LYS A 67 -16.44 -11.65 -7.80
N PRO A 68 -15.80 -10.49 -7.91
CA PRO A 68 -15.47 -9.62 -6.77
C PRO A 68 -16.68 -8.97 -6.06
N THR A 69 -17.89 -9.16 -6.57
CA THR A 69 -19.14 -8.62 -5.98
C THR A 69 -20.17 -9.70 -5.64
N GLU A 70 -19.82 -10.98 -5.79
CA GLU A 70 -20.77 -12.07 -5.52
C GLU A 70 -20.85 -12.35 -4.02
N LYS A 71 -22.08 -12.33 -3.47
CA LYS A 71 -22.34 -12.65 -2.06
C LYS A 71 -22.59 -14.16 -1.90
N ASP A 72 -21.53 -14.95 -2.08
CA ASP A 72 -21.58 -16.42 -2.10
C ASP A 72 -21.11 -17.10 -0.80
N GLY A 73 -20.60 -16.32 0.17
CA GLY A 73 -20.09 -16.82 1.43
C GLY A 73 -18.80 -17.67 1.32
N GLN A 74 -18.08 -17.60 0.18
CA GLN A 74 -16.87 -18.39 -0.04
C GLN A 74 -15.58 -17.68 0.39
N GLY A 75 -15.68 -16.39 0.72
CA GLY A 75 -14.55 -15.60 1.18
C GLY A 75 -13.95 -16.09 2.48
N ARG A 76 -12.65 -15.87 2.63
CA ARG A 76 -11.90 -16.29 3.82
C ARG A 76 -10.65 -15.47 4.04
N ILE A 77 -10.12 -15.54 5.25
CA ILE A 77 -8.77 -15.11 5.58
C ILE A 77 -7.96 -16.35 5.92
N SER A 78 -6.87 -16.56 5.22
CA SER A 78 -5.91 -17.62 5.54
C SER A 78 -4.79 -17.08 6.42
N LYS A 79 -4.30 -17.91 7.36
CA LYS A 79 -3.10 -17.62 8.15
C LYS A 79 -1.91 -18.34 7.52
N VAL A 80 -0.82 -17.59 7.28
CA VAL A 80 0.31 -18.02 6.46
C VAL A 80 1.62 -17.67 7.18
N SER A 81 2.63 -18.51 7.09
CA SER A 81 3.98 -18.19 7.59
C SER A 81 4.72 -17.23 6.66
N LEU A 82 5.80 -16.62 7.16
CA LEU A 82 6.57 -15.64 6.37
C LEU A 82 7.26 -16.24 5.13
N ASP A 83 7.45 -17.55 5.07
CA ASP A 83 7.96 -18.27 3.90
C ASP A 83 6.86 -18.72 2.91
N GLY A 84 5.61 -18.36 3.20
CA GLY A 84 4.44 -18.57 2.34
C GLY A 84 3.68 -19.87 2.59
N LYS A 85 4.01 -20.67 3.64
CA LYS A 85 3.29 -21.90 3.96
C LYS A 85 1.94 -21.58 4.61
N VAL A 86 0.85 -22.11 4.08
CA VAL A 86 -0.47 -22.01 4.69
C VAL A 86 -0.49 -22.78 6.03
N LEU A 87 -0.69 -22.06 7.13
CA LEU A 87 -0.80 -22.61 8.49
C LEU A 87 -2.25 -22.99 8.80
N GLU A 88 -3.18 -22.14 8.36
CA GLU A 88 -4.62 -22.41 8.49
C GLU A 88 -5.36 -21.76 7.31
N GLU A 89 -6.02 -22.59 6.48
CA GLU A 89 -6.65 -22.14 5.22
C GLU A 89 -7.89 -21.28 5.44
N ARG A 90 -8.64 -21.48 6.50
CA ARG A 90 -9.82 -20.68 6.88
C ARG A 90 -9.67 -20.25 8.34
N PHE A 91 -8.72 -19.35 8.58
CA PHE A 91 -8.53 -18.76 9.90
C PHE A 91 -9.74 -17.90 10.30
N LEU A 92 -10.27 -17.12 9.36
CA LEU A 92 -11.53 -16.38 9.47
C LEU A 92 -12.38 -16.59 8.20
N PRO A 93 -13.71 -16.44 8.29
CA PRO A 93 -14.49 -16.13 9.48
C PRO A 93 -14.65 -17.33 10.41
N ALA A 94 -14.93 -17.06 11.68
CA ALA A 94 -15.31 -18.12 12.64
C ALA A 94 -16.69 -18.70 12.30
N ALA A 95 -17.03 -19.83 12.93
CA ALA A 95 -18.34 -20.46 12.74
C ALA A 95 -19.49 -19.49 13.06
N GLY A 96 -20.48 -19.44 12.18
CA GLY A 96 -21.63 -18.53 12.29
C GLY A 96 -21.40 -17.14 11.69
N GLN A 97 -20.21 -16.83 11.21
CA GLN A 97 -19.88 -15.60 10.48
C GLN A 97 -19.61 -15.91 8.99
N THR A 98 -19.78 -14.93 8.14
CA THR A 98 -19.64 -15.09 6.69
C THR A 98 -18.88 -13.93 6.08
N LEU A 99 -17.83 -14.25 5.33
CA LEU A 99 -17.18 -13.35 4.38
C LEU A 99 -17.55 -13.78 2.96
N ASN A 100 -17.80 -12.82 2.09
CA ASN A 100 -18.14 -13.09 0.69
C ASN A 100 -16.91 -12.98 -0.21
N LYS A 101 -16.47 -11.75 -0.44
CA LYS A 101 -15.29 -11.42 -1.26
C LYS A 101 -14.44 -10.41 -0.50
N PRO A 102 -13.77 -10.85 0.59
CA PRO A 102 -12.91 -9.97 1.36
C PRO A 102 -11.78 -9.45 0.48
N LYS A 103 -11.55 -8.15 0.56
CA LYS A 103 -10.54 -7.44 -0.20
C LYS A 103 -9.42 -6.99 0.73
N GLY A 104 -9.17 -5.69 0.81
CA GLY A 104 -8.14 -5.13 1.64
C GLY A 104 -8.25 -5.55 3.10
N ILE A 105 -7.10 -5.77 3.72
CA ILE A 105 -7.02 -6.12 5.13
C ILE A 105 -5.92 -5.30 5.83
N TRP A 106 -6.19 -4.88 7.05
CA TRP A 106 -5.24 -4.17 7.90
C TRP A 106 -5.12 -4.81 9.28
N VAL A 107 -3.90 -5.02 9.77
CA VAL A 107 -3.66 -5.56 11.11
C VAL A 107 -2.97 -4.54 12.02
N ALA A 108 -3.47 -4.39 13.24
CA ALA A 108 -2.81 -3.63 14.29
C ALA A 108 -3.12 -4.21 15.68
N GLY A 109 -2.08 -4.60 16.41
CA GLY A 109 -2.23 -5.34 17.66
C GLY A 109 -2.96 -6.66 17.44
N SER A 110 -4.01 -6.92 18.23
CA SER A 110 -4.86 -8.11 18.06
C SER A 110 -6.07 -7.88 17.13
N ARG A 111 -6.12 -6.77 16.41
CA ARG A 111 -7.24 -6.44 15.53
C ARG A 111 -6.87 -6.62 14.08
N LEU A 112 -7.79 -7.21 13.32
CA LEU A 112 -7.74 -7.33 11.87
C LEU A 112 -9.00 -6.70 11.29
N TRP A 113 -8.84 -5.64 10.50
CA TRP A 113 -9.92 -5.03 9.73
C TRP A 113 -9.96 -5.67 8.35
N VAL A 114 -11.16 -5.92 7.86
CA VAL A 114 -11.39 -6.60 6.58
C VAL A 114 -12.54 -5.89 5.87
N THR A 115 -12.33 -5.45 4.65
CA THR A 115 -13.42 -4.98 3.77
C THR A 115 -14.06 -6.16 3.05
N ASP A 116 -15.38 -6.14 2.91
CA ASP A 116 -16.12 -7.18 2.19
C ASP A 116 -17.31 -6.58 1.45
N ILE A 117 -17.15 -6.36 0.16
CA ILE A 117 -18.12 -5.82 -0.81
C ILE A 117 -18.74 -4.48 -0.37
N ASP A 118 -19.60 -4.48 0.66
CA ASP A 118 -20.39 -3.34 1.13
C ASP A 118 -20.23 -3.09 2.65
N SER A 119 -19.25 -3.72 3.27
CA SER A 119 -19.09 -3.73 4.71
C SER A 119 -17.64 -3.68 5.15
N LEU A 120 -17.46 -3.26 6.39
CA LEU A 120 -16.21 -3.35 7.12
C LEU A 120 -16.40 -4.30 8.31
N TRP A 121 -15.48 -5.22 8.46
CA TRP A 121 -15.34 -6.08 9.62
C TRP A 121 -14.16 -5.65 10.49
N VAL A 122 -14.28 -5.87 11.78
CA VAL A 122 -13.14 -5.93 12.70
C VAL A 122 -13.18 -7.27 13.43
N PHE A 123 -12.06 -7.97 13.43
CA PHE A 123 -11.89 -9.25 14.11
C PHE A 123 -10.82 -9.14 15.21
N ASP A 124 -10.98 -9.91 16.27
CA ASP A 124 -9.88 -10.21 17.19
C ASP A 124 -9.15 -11.47 16.74
N THR A 125 -7.85 -11.36 16.49
CA THR A 125 -7.04 -12.47 15.95
C THR A 125 -6.80 -13.60 16.94
N GLY A 126 -6.98 -13.35 18.25
CA GLY A 126 -6.87 -14.36 19.30
C GLY A 126 -8.15 -15.15 19.51
N THR A 127 -9.30 -14.47 19.66
CA THR A 127 -10.60 -15.10 19.90
C THR A 127 -11.33 -15.46 18.62
N ARG A 128 -11.02 -14.80 17.52
CA ARG A 128 -11.69 -14.86 16.20
C ARG A 128 -13.11 -14.29 16.21
N GLU A 129 -13.49 -13.63 17.30
CA GLU A 129 -14.72 -12.85 17.31
C GLU A 129 -14.61 -11.71 16.31
N GLY A 130 -15.70 -11.48 15.56
CA GLY A 130 -15.78 -10.42 14.58
C GLY A 130 -17.07 -9.64 14.69
N ARG A 131 -17.00 -8.34 14.40
CA ARG A 131 -18.16 -7.46 14.26
C ARG A 131 -18.15 -6.83 12.89
N ARG A 132 -19.30 -6.88 12.23
CA ARG A 132 -19.55 -6.28 10.92
C ARG A 132 -20.34 -4.99 11.07
N ILE A 133 -19.98 -3.97 10.30
CA ILE A 133 -20.82 -2.80 10.05
C ILE A 133 -21.04 -2.64 8.55
N GLU A 134 -22.20 -2.11 8.19
CA GLU A 134 -22.48 -1.68 6.81
C GLU A 134 -21.86 -0.31 6.57
N LEU A 135 -21.42 -0.08 5.33
CA LEU A 135 -20.95 1.21 4.86
C LEU A 135 -22.03 1.80 3.91
N PRO A 136 -22.90 2.68 4.40
CA PRO A 136 -24.06 3.11 3.64
C PRO A 136 -23.70 3.80 2.32
N GLY A 137 -24.18 3.25 1.20
CA GLY A 137 -23.97 3.82 -0.13
C GLY A 137 -22.65 3.43 -0.80
N ILE A 138 -21.79 2.66 -0.13
CA ILE A 138 -20.54 2.15 -0.73
C ILE A 138 -20.86 1.22 -1.90
N GLN A 139 -20.11 1.34 -2.99
CA GLN A 139 -20.30 0.49 -4.17
C GLN A 139 -19.31 -0.67 -4.21
N PHE A 140 -18.12 -0.46 -3.65
CA PHE A 140 -17.05 -1.45 -3.66
C PHE A 140 -16.04 -1.15 -2.56
N ALA A 141 -16.34 -1.59 -1.33
CA ALA A 141 -15.38 -1.49 -0.22
C ALA A 141 -14.11 -2.23 -0.60
N ASN A 142 -13.01 -1.51 -0.72
CA ASN A 142 -11.76 -2.08 -1.18
C ASN A 142 -10.72 -2.14 -0.07
N ASP A 143 -10.00 -1.09 0.23
CA ASP A 143 -8.89 -1.18 1.18
C ASP A 143 -9.15 -0.39 2.47
N PRO A 144 -8.87 -0.98 3.66
CA PRO A 144 -8.93 -0.29 4.93
C PRO A 144 -7.54 0.10 5.42
N THR A 145 -7.39 1.28 6.00
CA THR A 145 -6.19 1.66 6.74
C THR A 145 -6.52 2.50 7.98
N ILE A 146 -5.60 2.58 8.93
CA ILE A 146 -5.82 3.35 10.17
C ILE A 146 -4.95 4.59 10.21
N VAL A 147 -5.60 5.75 10.32
CA VAL A 147 -4.94 7.04 10.53
C VAL A 147 -5.67 7.79 11.65
N GLY A 148 -4.92 8.26 12.65
CA GLY A 148 -5.47 9.10 13.72
C GLY A 148 -6.58 8.45 14.57
N GLY A 149 -6.59 7.12 14.71
CA GLY A 149 -7.59 6.38 15.48
C GLY A 149 -8.92 6.14 14.75
N ALA A 150 -8.98 6.45 13.46
CA ALA A 150 -10.09 6.13 12.56
C ALA A 150 -9.66 5.11 11.51
N VAL A 151 -10.58 4.27 11.04
CA VAL A 151 -10.39 3.48 9.82
C VAL A 151 -10.85 4.31 8.63
N PHE A 152 -9.99 4.43 7.63
CA PHE A 152 -10.37 4.91 6.30
C PHE A 152 -10.61 3.71 5.40
N VAL A 153 -11.66 3.77 4.59
CA VAL A 153 -12.02 2.71 3.63
C VAL A 153 -12.21 3.34 2.26
N SER A 154 -11.54 2.78 1.27
CA SER A 154 -11.67 3.20 -0.12
C SER A 154 -12.88 2.56 -0.80
N ASP A 155 -13.54 3.34 -1.67
CA ASP A 155 -14.58 2.90 -2.60
C ASP A 155 -14.19 3.32 -4.02
N ASN A 156 -13.44 2.48 -4.71
CA ASN A 156 -12.93 2.86 -6.02
C ASN A 156 -14.01 2.98 -7.09
N ARG A 157 -15.14 2.26 -6.99
CA ARG A 157 -16.26 2.35 -7.92
C ARG A 157 -17.16 3.55 -7.62
N GLY A 158 -17.37 3.85 -6.34
CA GLY A 158 -18.11 5.02 -5.90
C GLY A 158 -17.31 6.31 -5.94
N ASP A 159 -15.99 6.21 -6.18
CA ASP A 159 -15.05 7.34 -6.17
C ASP A 159 -15.12 8.13 -4.86
N GLN A 160 -15.08 7.41 -3.74
CA GLN A 160 -15.27 7.97 -2.39
C GLN A 160 -14.30 7.34 -1.38
N LEU A 161 -14.15 8.05 -0.26
CA LEU A 161 -13.51 7.55 0.96
C LEU A 161 -14.53 7.57 2.10
N TYR A 162 -14.51 6.55 2.92
CA TYR A 162 -15.25 6.47 4.17
C TYR A 162 -14.29 6.60 5.35
N ARG A 163 -14.77 7.22 6.42
CA ARG A 163 -14.10 7.26 7.73
C ARG A 163 -15.01 6.63 8.77
N VAL A 164 -14.49 5.69 9.52
CA VAL A 164 -15.17 4.99 10.61
C VAL A 164 -14.47 5.31 11.92
N THR A 165 -15.18 5.83 12.90
CA THR A 165 -14.65 6.24 14.22
C THR A 165 -15.54 5.77 15.34
N PRO A 166 -14.98 5.10 16.41
CA PRO A 166 -13.57 4.72 16.55
C PRO A 166 -13.17 3.58 15.63
N ALA A 167 -11.86 3.41 15.43
CA ALA A 167 -11.32 2.33 14.60
C ALA A 167 -11.65 0.94 15.19
N ASP A 168 -11.49 0.74 16.49
CA ASP A 168 -11.89 -0.49 17.17
C ASP A 168 -13.36 -0.36 17.64
N PHE A 169 -14.24 -0.98 16.90
CA PHE A 169 -15.68 -1.07 17.20
C PHE A 169 -16.13 -2.51 17.55
N LEU A 170 -15.18 -3.41 17.90
CA LEU A 170 -15.49 -4.81 18.18
C LEU A 170 -16.37 -4.97 19.41
N ALA A 171 -16.09 -4.20 20.46
CA ALA A 171 -16.81 -4.33 21.72
C ALA A 171 -18.31 -3.99 21.60
N ALA A 172 -19.14 -4.76 22.28
CA ALA A 172 -20.56 -4.49 22.36
C ALA A 172 -20.81 -3.09 22.98
N GLY A 173 -21.77 -2.35 22.40
CA GLY A 173 -22.12 -1.00 22.84
C GLY A 173 -21.25 0.13 22.26
N VAL A 174 -20.19 -0.18 21.53
CA VAL A 174 -19.49 0.81 20.71
C VAL A 174 -20.24 0.96 19.38
N GLU A 175 -20.82 2.14 19.16
CA GLU A 175 -21.51 2.45 17.89
C GLU A 175 -20.60 3.38 17.07
N PRO A 176 -19.96 2.86 15.98
CA PRO A 176 -19.06 3.66 15.18
C PRO A 176 -19.85 4.67 14.32
N GLU A 177 -19.32 5.86 14.23
CA GLU A 177 -19.75 6.85 13.25
C GLU A 177 -19.15 6.51 11.89
N VAL A 178 -19.96 6.47 10.84
CA VAL A 178 -19.53 6.26 9.45
C VAL A 178 -19.81 7.53 8.66
N VAL A 179 -18.76 8.12 8.10
CA VAL A 179 -18.84 9.38 7.36
C VAL A 179 -18.18 9.24 5.99
N VAL A 180 -18.82 9.74 4.94
CA VAL A 180 -18.17 9.93 3.64
C VAL A 180 -17.25 11.14 3.73
N VAL A 181 -15.97 10.95 3.43
CA VAL A 181 -14.97 12.01 3.49
C VAL A 181 -14.96 12.79 2.18
N ALA A 182 -15.12 14.11 2.27
CA ALA A 182 -14.92 14.99 1.12
C ALA A 182 -13.45 14.94 0.67
N GLY A 183 -13.19 15.03 -0.63
CA GLY A 183 -11.83 15.15 -1.17
C GLY A 183 -11.27 13.91 -1.87
N GLY A 184 -11.98 12.77 -1.85
CA GLY A 184 -11.58 11.57 -2.60
C GLY A 184 -12.07 11.49 -4.04
N LYS A 185 -12.71 12.54 -4.57
CA LYS A 185 -13.32 12.52 -5.90
C LYS A 185 -12.30 12.61 -7.02
N ALA A 186 -12.60 11.94 -8.13
CA ALA A 186 -11.77 11.84 -9.34
C ALA A 186 -10.47 11.04 -9.15
N ILE A 187 -10.34 10.32 -8.02
CA ILE A 187 -9.18 9.47 -7.70
C ILE A 187 -9.49 8.01 -8.00
N ASN A 188 -10.74 7.57 -7.78
CA ASN A 188 -11.13 6.17 -7.69
C ASN A 188 -10.20 5.43 -6.70
N PRO A 189 -10.21 5.83 -5.40
CA PRO A 189 -9.21 5.36 -4.44
C PRO A 189 -9.27 3.85 -4.28
N ASN A 190 -8.12 3.20 -4.32
CA ASN A 190 -7.91 1.77 -4.17
C ASN A 190 -7.07 1.52 -2.92
N GLY A 191 -5.80 1.17 -3.04
CA GLY A 191 -4.92 0.97 -1.91
C GLY A 191 -4.70 2.22 -1.07
N LEU A 192 -4.66 2.05 0.25
CA LEU A 192 -4.50 3.09 1.25
C LEU A 192 -3.33 2.78 2.16
N TYR A 193 -2.55 3.78 2.56
CA TYR A 193 -1.46 3.60 3.51
C TYR A 193 -1.31 4.81 4.44
N PRO A 194 -0.96 4.63 5.73
CA PRO A 194 -0.70 5.75 6.62
C PRO A 194 0.66 6.39 6.30
N GLY A 195 0.66 7.63 5.88
CA GLY A 195 1.88 8.40 5.68
C GLY A 195 2.62 8.67 6.97
N ALA A 196 3.95 8.73 6.94
CA ALA A 196 4.81 8.97 8.10
C ALA A 196 4.56 10.34 8.76
N ASP A 197 3.99 11.28 8.03
CA ASP A 197 3.59 12.63 8.49
C ASP A 197 2.16 12.68 9.06
N GLY A 198 1.47 11.54 9.15
CA GLY A 198 0.06 11.45 9.56
C GLY A 198 -0.94 11.69 8.44
N SER A 199 -0.49 11.81 7.21
CA SER A 199 -1.34 11.84 6.03
C SER A 199 -1.91 10.46 5.69
N LEU A 200 -2.90 10.42 4.82
CA LEU A 200 -3.37 9.24 4.12
C LEU A 200 -2.75 9.24 2.73
N LEU A 201 -1.96 8.25 2.41
CA LEU A 201 -1.48 7.96 1.07
C LEU A 201 -2.49 7.07 0.36
N MET A 202 -2.71 7.31 -0.92
CA MET A 202 -3.71 6.62 -1.73
C MET A 202 -3.17 6.37 -3.12
N VAL A 203 -3.57 5.25 -3.70
CA VAL A 203 -3.43 5.00 -5.14
C VAL A 203 -4.80 4.88 -5.78
N GLY A 204 -4.88 5.21 -7.07
CA GLY A 204 -6.12 5.18 -7.80
C GLY A 204 -6.21 4.04 -8.79
N PHE A 205 -7.42 3.45 -8.88
CA PHE A 205 -7.74 2.39 -9.82
C PHE A 205 -9.12 2.63 -10.44
N LYS A 206 -9.18 2.77 -11.76
CA LYS A 206 -10.44 2.85 -12.48
C LYS A 206 -10.60 1.65 -13.41
N SER A 207 -11.76 1.02 -13.34
CA SER A 207 -12.02 -0.27 -14.02
C SER A 207 -12.10 -0.19 -15.55
N ASP A 208 -12.14 1.01 -16.11
CA ASP A 208 -12.30 1.28 -17.53
C ASP A 208 -10.99 1.58 -18.27
N THR A 209 -9.87 1.16 -17.74
CA THR A 209 -8.53 1.35 -18.33
C THR A 209 -7.97 2.78 -18.24
N GLU A 210 -8.67 3.70 -17.57
CA GLU A 210 -8.14 5.04 -17.36
C GLU A 210 -7.09 5.04 -16.25
N ALA A 211 -5.87 5.42 -16.58
CA ALA A 211 -4.78 5.55 -15.62
C ALA A 211 -5.11 6.58 -14.54
N ARG A 212 -4.74 6.25 -13.31
CA ARG A 212 -4.81 7.12 -12.14
C ARG A 212 -3.40 7.37 -11.63
N GLY A 213 -3.23 7.65 -10.37
CA GLY A 213 -1.94 8.03 -9.82
C GLY A 213 -1.80 7.75 -8.34
N ILE A 214 -0.89 8.49 -7.75
CA ILE A 214 -0.58 8.48 -6.33
C ILE A 214 -1.01 9.82 -5.74
N TYR A 215 -1.68 9.76 -4.60
CA TYR A 215 -2.27 10.93 -3.94
C TYR A 215 -1.94 10.91 -2.45
N THR A 216 -1.97 12.09 -1.84
CA THR A 216 -1.87 12.27 -0.39
C THR A 216 -2.96 13.19 0.12
N MET A 217 -3.41 12.98 1.35
CA MET A 217 -4.44 13.79 1.99
C MET A 217 -4.23 13.84 3.51
N MET A 218 -4.21 15.02 4.11
CA MET A 218 -4.38 15.07 5.57
C MET A 218 -5.82 14.71 5.95
N PRO A 219 -6.05 13.96 7.04
CA PRO A 219 -7.41 13.65 7.48
C PRO A 219 -8.28 14.91 7.60
N GLY A 220 -9.38 14.95 6.85
CA GLY A 220 -10.27 16.11 6.77
C GLY A 220 -9.87 17.20 5.78
N GLY A 221 -8.74 17.04 5.07
CA GLY A 221 -8.30 17.94 3.99
C GLY A 221 -8.75 17.47 2.60
N GLU A 222 -8.21 18.10 1.58
CA GLU A 222 -8.37 17.72 0.18
C GLU A 222 -7.20 16.85 -0.29
N ALA A 223 -7.47 15.90 -1.18
CA ALA A 223 -6.45 15.09 -1.79
C ALA A 223 -5.59 15.92 -2.76
N LYS A 224 -4.29 15.65 -2.74
CA LYS A 224 -3.30 16.24 -3.64
C LYS A 224 -2.61 15.12 -4.41
N ALA A 225 -2.46 15.29 -5.71
CA ALA A 225 -1.70 14.36 -6.53
C ALA A 225 -0.20 14.51 -6.24
N LEU A 226 0.47 13.37 -6.05
CA LEU A 226 1.93 13.24 -6.10
C LEU A 226 2.38 12.84 -7.51
N ALA A 227 1.59 12.00 -8.18
CA ALA A 227 1.77 11.63 -9.58
C ALA A 227 0.41 11.30 -10.20
N GLU A 228 0.21 11.61 -11.47
CA GLU A 228 -1.03 11.34 -12.20
C GLU A 228 -0.76 10.60 -13.51
N GLY A 229 -1.74 9.82 -13.96
CA GLY A 229 -1.69 9.13 -15.26
C GLY A 229 -0.61 8.05 -15.35
N ILE A 230 -0.21 7.43 -14.23
CA ILE A 230 0.92 6.49 -14.18
C ILE A 230 0.52 5.02 -14.16
N GLY A 231 -0.75 4.69 -14.04
CA GLY A 231 -1.24 3.31 -14.06
C GLY A 231 -2.59 3.12 -13.39
N ARG A 232 -3.04 1.87 -13.35
CA ARG A 232 -4.14 1.40 -12.51
C ARG A 232 -3.53 0.72 -11.29
N LEU A 233 -3.33 1.53 -10.24
CA LEU A 233 -2.56 1.13 -9.08
C LEU A 233 -3.46 0.48 -8.03
N ASP A 234 -2.94 -0.55 -7.35
CA ASP A 234 -3.68 -1.32 -6.36
C ASP A 234 -3.13 -1.12 -4.95
N GLY A 235 -2.02 -1.74 -4.59
CA GLY A 235 -1.39 -1.58 -3.28
C GLY A 235 -0.40 -0.41 -3.23
N ILE A 236 -0.17 0.10 -2.01
CA ILE A 236 0.80 1.17 -1.74
C ILE A 236 1.48 0.97 -0.39
N TYR A 237 2.77 1.27 -0.32
CA TYR A 237 3.57 1.27 0.92
C TYR A 237 4.60 2.40 0.88
N GLN A 238 4.80 3.11 2.00
CA GLN A 238 5.86 4.11 2.13
C GLN A 238 7.10 3.51 2.78
N ALA A 239 8.20 3.51 2.05
CA ALA A 239 9.50 3.11 2.56
C ALA A 239 10.09 4.17 3.52
N LYS A 240 11.10 3.79 4.31
CA LYS A 240 11.78 4.71 5.23
C LYS A 240 12.46 5.88 4.53
N SER A 241 12.86 5.71 3.26
CA SER A 241 13.39 6.80 2.40
C SER A 241 12.35 7.87 2.06
N GLY A 242 11.05 7.54 2.19
CA GLY A 242 9.94 8.34 1.70
C GLY A 242 9.46 7.92 0.31
N ASP A 243 10.21 7.07 -0.39
CA ASP A 243 9.80 6.50 -1.67
C ASP A 243 8.62 5.54 -1.48
N LEU A 244 7.83 5.31 -2.53
CA LEU A 244 6.60 4.54 -2.46
C LEU A 244 6.72 3.26 -3.30
N LEU A 245 6.45 2.11 -2.69
CA LEU A 245 6.19 0.89 -3.45
C LEU A 245 4.72 0.90 -3.88
N VAL A 246 4.45 0.52 -5.12
CA VAL A 246 3.09 0.41 -5.68
C VAL A 246 2.98 -0.79 -6.62
N THR A 247 1.83 -1.45 -6.59
CA THR A 247 1.47 -2.45 -7.60
C THR A 247 0.67 -1.80 -8.72
N ASP A 248 0.90 -2.25 -9.96
CA ASP A 248 0.25 -1.70 -11.15
C ASP A 248 -0.30 -2.83 -12.03
N TRP A 249 -1.61 -2.83 -12.21
CA TRP A 249 -2.34 -3.80 -13.02
C TRP A 249 -2.06 -3.67 -14.51
N ASP A 250 -1.83 -2.45 -15.02
CA ASP A 250 -1.61 -2.23 -16.45
C ASP A 250 -0.31 -2.83 -16.93
N SER A 251 0.74 -2.71 -16.13
CA SER A 251 2.05 -3.27 -16.45
C SER A 251 2.32 -4.63 -15.81
N GLY A 252 1.39 -5.15 -14.97
CA GLY A 252 1.58 -6.40 -14.24
C GLY A 252 2.84 -6.38 -13.39
N SER A 253 3.05 -5.34 -12.58
CA SER A 253 4.35 -5.13 -11.91
C SER A 253 4.23 -4.56 -10.50
N LEU A 254 5.29 -4.81 -9.70
CA LEU A 254 5.64 -4.07 -8.50
C LEU A 254 6.67 -3.01 -8.88
N ASN A 255 6.43 -1.78 -8.46
CA ASN A 255 7.25 -0.63 -8.81
C ASN A 255 7.66 0.16 -7.57
N LEU A 256 8.81 0.84 -7.65
CA LEU A 256 9.23 1.89 -6.75
C LEU A 256 8.97 3.25 -7.43
N TRP A 257 8.25 4.11 -6.76
CA TRP A 257 8.06 5.49 -7.19
C TRP A 257 8.81 6.46 -6.29
N SER A 258 9.50 7.42 -6.87
CA SER A 258 10.04 8.58 -6.18
C SER A 258 9.78 9.85 -6.98
N GLU A 259 9.68 10.99 -6.30
CA GLU A 259 9.47 12.29 -6.97
C GLU A 259 10.57 12.59 -7.99
N LYS A 260 11.81 12.19 -7.69
CA LYS A 260 12.97 12.47 -8.55
C LYS A 260 13.07 11.53 -9.76
N ALA A 261 12.80 10.24 -9.59
CA ALA A 261 13.06 9.23 -10.62
C ALA A 261 11.79 8.75 -11.33
N GLY A 262 10.60 9.13 -10.82
CA GLY A 262 9.33 8.58 -11.31
C GLY A 262 9.18 7.10 -10.97
N LEU A 263 8.44 6.38 -11.78
CA LEU A 263 8.12 4.96 -11.58
C LEU A 263 9.24 4.07 -12.12
N GLN A 264 9.79 3.23 -11.24
CA GLN A 264 10.84 2.26 -11.56
C GLN A 264 10.34 0.84 -11.28
N LYS A 265 10.36 -0.02 -12.29
CA LYS A 265 9.92 -1.39 -12.18
C LYS A 265 10.92 -2.24 -11.39
N LEU A 266 10.45 -2.93 -10.35
CA LEU A 266 11.23 -3.87 -9.53
C LEU A 266 10.97 -5.32 -9.94
N ALA A 267 9.69 -5.72 -10.07
CA ALA A 267 9.29 -7.05 -10.49
C ALA A 267 8.14 -6.98 -11.49
N ALA A 268 8.01 -7.98 -12.35
CA ALA A 268 7.03 -8.06 -13.42
C ALA A 268 6.37 -9.44 -13.51
N ASP A 269 5.61 -9.63 -14.59
CA ASP A 269 4.94 -10.90 -14.91
C ASP A 269 3.85 -11.29 -13.90
N PHE A 270 3.19 -10.30 -13.29
CA PHE A 270 1.95 -10.53 -12.56
C PHE A 270 0.76 -10.59 -13.53
N GLY A 271 -0.24 -11.39 -13.18
CA GLY A 271 -1.53 -11.40 -13.89
C GLY A 271 -2.49 -10.34 -13.38
N GLY A 272 -2.44 -10.06 -12.08
CA GLY A 272 -3.22 -9.03 -11.38
C GLY A 272 -2.61 -8.79 -10.01
N PRO A 273 -1.54 -7.97 -9.93
CA PRO A 273 -0.90 -7.67 -8.66
C PRO A 273 -1.82 -6.80 -7.82
N ALA A 274 -2.23 -7.31 -6.67
CA ALA A 274 -3.20 -6.66 -5.81
C ALA A 274 -2.53 -5.98 -4.61
N ASP A 275 -3.28 -5.73 -3.52
CA ASP A 275 -2.76 -5.06 -2.34
C ASP A 275 -1.76 -5.95 -1.58
N PHE A 276 -0.67 -5.38 -1.08
CA PHE A 276 0.49 -6.11 -0.57
C PHE A 276 0.93 -5.63 0.82
N THR A 277 1.74 -6.45 1.47
CA THR A 277 2.38 -6.09 2.73
C THR A 277 3.89 -6.11 2.63
N VAL A 278 4.54 -5.45 3.59
CA VAL A 278 5.99 -5.40 3.75
C VAL A 278 6.39 -5.93 5.12
N VAL A 279 7.35 -6.88 5.13
CA VAL A 279 7.93 -7.47 6.34
C VAL A 279 9.38 -7.02 6.45
N PRO A 280 9.75 -6.18 7.42
CA PRO A 280 11.14 -5.80 7.66
C PRO A 280 11.95 -7.01 8.13
N ASN A 281 13.20 -7.15 7.64
CA ASN A 281 14.14 -8.17 8.07
C ASN A 281 15.59 -7.70 7.93
N ASP A 282 16.57 -8.54 8.31
CA ASP A 282 17.98 -8.18 8.30
C ASP A 282 18.56 -7.95 6.88
N ALA A 283 17.90 -8.47 5.84
CA ALA A 283 18.33 -8.30 4.44
C ALA A 283 17.68 -7.08 3.77
N GLY A 284 16.83 -6.34 4.49
CA GLY A 284 16.04 -5.22 4.00
C GLY A 284 14.54 -5.45 4.25
N ILE A 285 13.74 -5.61 3.19
CA ILE A 285 12.29 -5.85 3.30
C ILE A 285 11.86 -7.02 2.43
N LEU A 286 10.97 -7.86 2.96
CA LEU A 286 10.23 -8.84 2.18
C LEU A 286 8.88 -8.23 1.78
N VAL A 287 8.65 -8.05 0.50
CA VAL A 287 7.36 -7.63 -0.05
C VAL A 287 6.57 -8.87 -0.44
N VAL A 288 5.35 -9.01 0.10
CA VAL A 288 4.47 -10.15 -0.22
C VAL A 288 3.29 -9.62 -1.02
N VAL A 289 3.29 -9.93 -2.31
CA VAL A 289 2.31 -9.45 -3.28
C VAL A 289 1.39 -10.60 -3.71
N PRO A 290 0.08 -10.50 -3.47
CA PRO A 290 -0.87 -11.44 -4.06
C PRO A 290 -1.02 -11.17 -5.56
N ASP A 291 -1.05 -12.25 -6.34
CA ASP A 291 -1.48 -12.20 -7.72
C ASP A 291 -2.91 -12.79 -7.79
N LEU A 292 -3.88 -11.88 -7.80
CA LEU A 292 -5.30 -12.24 -7.77
C LEU A 292 -5.68 -13.15 -8.94
N VAL A 293 -5.16 -12.87 -10.13
CA VAL A 293 -5.52 -13.60 -11.35
C VAL A 293 -4.84 -14.97 -11.41
N LYS A 294 -3.58 -15.05 -11.02
CA LYS A 294 -2.82 -16.31 -11.02
C LYS A 294 -3.05 -17.18 -9.79
N SER A 295 -3.77 -16.65 -8.77
CA SER A 295 -4.05 -17.38 -7.52
C SER A 295 -2.79 -17.81 -6.76
N GLU A 296 -1.82 -16.90 -6.65
CA GLU A 296 -0.52 -17.13 -6.03
C GLU A 296 -0.07 -15.93 -5.19
N LEU A 297 0.94 -16.12 -4.35
CA LEU A 297 1.70 -15.04 -3.72
C LEU A 297 3.10 -14.97 -4.31
N ARG A 298 3.59 -13.75 -4.51
CA ARG A 298 5.00 -13.48 -4.83
C ARG A 298 5.69 -12.94 -3.58
N LEU A 299 6.75 -13.60 -3.17
CA LEU A 299 7.59 -13.23 -2.03
C LEU A 299 8.87 -12.62 -2.59
N ILE A 300 8.98 -11.30 -2.56
CA ILE A 300 10.04 -10.54 -3.21
C ILE A 300 10.92 -9.90 -2.12
N GLN A 301 12.15 -10.39 -1.97
CA GLN A 301 13.12 -9.78 -1.06
C GLN A 301 13.80 -8.61 -1.75
N LEU A 302 13.70 -7.43 -1.14
CA LEU A 302 14.38 -6.22 -1.58
C LEU A 302 15.49 -5.84 -0.59
N SER A 303 16.62 -5.32 -1.10
CA SER A 303 17.56 -4.55 -0.27
C SER A 303 16.98 -3.18 0.04
N GLU A 304 17.21 -2.65 1.22
CA GLU A 304 17.00 -1.22 1.54
C GLU A 304 18.34 -0.46 1.43
#